data_51fb74e4b8ed2b832775007a296bc3b0
#
_entry.id   51fb74e4b8ed2b832775007a296bc3b0
#
_cell.length_a   1.000
_cell.length_b   1.000
_cell.length_c   1.000
_cell.angle_alpha   90.00
_cell.angle_beta   90.00
_cell.angle_gamma   90.00
#
_symmetry.space_group_name_H-M   'P 1'
#
loop_
_entity.id
_entity.type
_entity.pdbx_description
1 polymer ?
#
loop_
_entity_poly.entity_id
_entity_poly.type
_entity_poly.pdbx_seq_one_letter_code
_entity_poly.pdbx_strand_id
1 'polypeptide(L)'
;YVTKSVDGHKFYYEKDRVRKSGKYIYLWGLTDLLKPSPYGDSSYTFYTQLDCSIFRFKDLKSIYYKKSMGEGEITAEGTPKDEWSYPKPGSVIEKFYNKVCEENQ
;
A
#
# COMPACT_ATOMS: atom_id res chain seq x y z
N TYR A 1 2.41 -4.17 10.53
CA TYR A 1 3.33 -4.95 9.70
C TYR A 1 2.61 -6.15 9.10
N VAL A 2 2.73 -6.30 7.81
CA VAL A 2 2.06 -7.39 7.09
C VAL A 2 3.08 -8.32 6.45
N THR A 3 3.97 -7.78 5.62
CA THR A 3 4.90 -8.60 4.86
C THR A 3 6.12 -7.78 4.43
N LYS A 4 7.13 -8.46 3.94
CA LYS A 4 8.37 -7.87 3.48
C LYS A 4 8.69 -8.37 2.08
N SER A 5 9.11 -7.49 1.18
CA SER A 5 9.54 -7.89 -0.16
C SER A 5 10.90 -8.59 -0.11
N VAL A 6 11.28 -9.22 -1.23
CA VAL A 6 12.60 -9.87 -1.34
C VAL A 6 13.72 -8.85 -1.18
N ASP A 7 13.48 -7.58 -1.51
CA ASP A 7 14.46 -6.52 -1.35
C ASP A 7 14.52 -5.95 0.07
N GLY A 8 13.66 -6.43 0.98
CA GLY A 8 13.67 -6.00 2.37
C GLY A 8 12.74 -4.84 2.68
N HIS A 9 11.95 -4.37 1.74
CA HIS A 9 10.95 -3.32 2.00
C HIS A 9 9.80 -3.91 2.81
N LYS A 10 9.38 -3.19 3.86
CA LYS A 10 8.32 -3.65 4.76
C LYS A 10 6.99 -2.98 4.44
N PHE A 11 5.93 -3.76 4.51
CA PHE A 11 4.57 -3.31 4.17
C PHE A 11 3.68 -3.35 5.40
N TYR A 12 2.96 -2.25 5.62
CA TYR A 12 2.07 -2.06 6.76
C TYR A 12 0.72 -1.51 6.30
N TYR A 13 -0.31 -1.67 7.10
CA TYR A 13 -1.55 -0.91 6.92
C TYR A 13 -2.17 -0.63 8.29
N GLU A 14 -3.04 0.40 8.34
CA GLU A 14 -3.70 0.80 9.57
C GLU A 14 -5.07 0.12 9.66
N LYS A 15 -5.17 -0.90 10.52
CA LYS A 15 -6.42 -1.64 10.70
C LYS A 15 -7.57 -0.76 11.17
N ASP A 16 -7.28 0.21 12.02
CA ASP A 16 -8.30 1.09 12.61
C ASP A 16 -8.89 2.07 11.60
N ARG A 17 -8.25 2.23 10.45
CA ARG A 17 -8.69 3.15 9.41
C ARG A 17 -9.20 2.47 8.15
N VAL A 18 -9.42 1.16 8.23
CA VAL A 18 -10.01 0.43 7.12
C VAL A 18 -11.51 0.73 7.06
N ARG A 19 -12.00 1.05 5.88
CA ARG A 19 -13.41 1.36 5.66
C ARG A 19 -13.98 0.42 4.63
N LYS A 20 -15.17 -0.10 4.90
CA LYS A 20 -15.90 -0.93 3.95
C LYS A 20 -17.04 -0.12 3.36
N SER A 21 -17.17 -0.17 2.04
CA SER A 21 -18.27 0.49 1.34
C SER A 21 -18.72 -0.42 0.20
N GLY A 22 -19.90 -1.01 0.34
CA GLY A 22 -20.37 -2.00 -0.61
C GLY A 22 -19.44 -3.20 -0.61
N LYS A 23 -18.97 -3.59 -1.79
CA LYS A 23 -18.04 -4.72 -1.94
C LYS A 23 -16.56 -4.31 -1.84
N TYR A 24 -16.28 -3.02 -1.62
CA TYR A 24 -14.93 -2.50 -1.62
C TYR A 24 -14.42 -2.22 -0.21
N ILE A 25 -13.11 -2.37 -0.05
CA ILE A 25 -12.40 -1.99 1.16
C ILE A 25 -11.46 -0.85 0.80
N TYR A 26 -11.49 0.23 1.61
CA TYR A 26 -10.60 1.38 1.43
C TYR A 26 -9.62 1.41 2.59
N LEU A 27 -8.34 1.52 2.28
CA LEU A 27 -7.30 1.46 3.31
C LEU A 27 -6.11 2.35 2.96
N TRP A 28 -5.42 2.78 4.02
CA TRP A 28 -4.11 3.40 3.90
C TRP A 28 -3.05 2.35 4.18
N GLY A 29 -2.14 2.16 3.23
CA GLY A 29 -0.97 1.32 3.41
C GLY A 29 0.29 2.16 3.52
N LEU A 30 1.35 1.54 4.00
CA LEU A 30 2.67 2.17 4.11
C LEU A 30 3.72 1.17 3.66
N THR A 31 4.63 1.62 2.82
CA THR A 31 5.82 0.86 2.47
C THR A 31 7.02 1.58 3.06
N ASP A 32 7.76 0.87 3.91
CA ASP A 32 8.98 1.37 4.52
C ASP A 32 10.16 0.76 3.76
N LEU A 33 10.92 1.62 3.07
CA LEU A 33 12.01 1.18 2.22
C LEU A 33 13.23 0.78 3.06
N LEU A 34 13.91 -0.27 2.64
CA LEU A 34 15.14 -0.69 3.31
C LEU A 34 16.23 0.38 3.20
N LYS A 35 16.29 1.02 2.03
CA LYS A 35 17.23 2.11 1.73
C LYS A 35 16.47 3.22 1.03
N PRO A 36 16.92 4.47 1.17
CA PRO A 36 16.28 5.56 0.43
C PRO A 36 16.27 5.28 -1.07
N SER A 37 15.22 5.73 -1.74
CA SER A 37 15.15 5.61 -3.20
C SER A 37 16.11 6.59 -3.85
N PRO A 38 16.38 6.46 -5.17
CA PRO A 38 17.21 7.42 -5.89
C PRO A 38 16.69 8.86 -5.80
N TYR A 39 15.41 9.05 -5.48
CA TYR A 39 14.79 10.37 -5.35
C TYR A 39 14.82 10.90 -3.93
N GLY A 40 15.42 10.16 -2.99
CA GLY A 40 15.60 10.60 -1.61
C GLY A 40 14.49 10.26 -0.64
N ASP A 41 13.41 9.62 -1.07
CA ASP A 41 12.36 9.18 -0.16
C ASP A 41 12.73 7.86 0.50
N SER A 42 12.31 7.70 1.76
CA SER A 42 12.57 6.49 2.55
C SER A 42 11.32 5.68 2.85
N SER A 43 10.14 6.25 2.62
CA SER A 43 8.87 5.54 2.77
C SER A 43 7.80 6.21 1.94
N TYR A 44 6.69 5.50 1.71
CA TYR A 44 5.54 6.10 1.07
C TYR A 44 4.26 5.48 1.62
N THR A 45 3.20 6.28 1.63
CA THR A 45 1.86 5.81 1.95
C THR A 45 1.02 5.79 0.69
N PHE A 46 0.02 4.93 0.68
CA PHE A 46 -0.89 4.82 -0.46
C PHE A 46 -2.30 4.58 0.05
N TYR A 47 -3.25 5.25 -0.58
CA TYR A 47 -4.67 5.05 -0.32
C TYR A 47 -5.24 4.19 -1.43
N THR A 48 -5.87 3.06 -1.07
CA THR A 48 -6.24 2.03 -2.04
C THR A 48 -7.70 1.63 -1.89
N GLN A 49 -8.34 1.42 -3.02
CA GLN A 49 -9.64 0.77 -3.13
C GLN A 49 -9.37 -0.69 -3.51
N LEU A 50 -9.78 -1.61 -2.62
CA LEU A 50 -9.50 -3.04 -2.78
C LEU A 50 -10.80 -3.80 -3.00
N ASP A 51 -10.82 -4.64 -4.02
CA ASP A 51 -11.93 -5.54 -4.33
C ASP A 51 -11.48 -6.96 -4.05
N CYS A 52 -11.86 -7.49 -2.90
CA CYS A 52 -11.44 -8.84 -2.49
C CYS A 52 -12.15 -9.96 -3.27
N SER A 53 -13.33 -9.70 -3.84
CA SER A 53 -14.08 -10.73 -4.56
C SER A 53 -13.43 -11.10 -5.89
N ILE A 54 -12.91 -10.12 -6.61
CA ILE A 54 -12.20 -10.32 -7.88
C ILE A 54 -10.69 -10.32 -7.65
N PHE A 55 -10.26 -9.83 -6.51
CA PHE A 55 -8.87 -9.65 -6.11
C PHE A 55 -8.14 -8.69 -7.03
N ARG A 56 -8.55 -7.44 -6.97
CA ARG A 56 -7.95 -6.33 -7.71
C ARG A 56 -7.93 -5.09 -6.83
N PHE A 57 -7.09 -4.14 -7.19
CA PHE A 57 -6.96 -2.92 -6.42
C PHE A 57 -6.75 -1.72 -7.33
N LYS A 58 -7.06 -0.54 -6.79
CA LYS A 58 -6.88 0.73 -7.47
C LYS A 58 -6.25 1.71 -6.47
N ASP A 59 -5.06 2.20 -6.79
CA ASP A 59 -4.41 3.20 -5.96
C ASP A 59 -5.03 4.56 -6.25
N LEU A 60 -5.52 5.22 -5.19
CA LEU A 60 -6.21 6.49 -5.32
C LEU A 60 -5.30 7.67 -5.00
N LYS A 61 -4.29 7.47 -4.15
CA LYS A 61 -3.34 8.51 -3.79
C LYS A 61 -2.03 7.88 -3.30
N SER A 62 -0.92 8.56 -3.55
CA SER A 62 0.40 8.17 -3.04
C SER A 62 1.10 9.39 -2.48
N ILE A 63 1.74 9.23 -1.32
CA ILE A 63 2.50 10.30 -0.66
C ILE A 63 3.86 9.73 -0.29
N TYR A 64 4.93 10.40 -0.70
CA TYR A 64 6.31 9.97 -0.47
C TYR A 64 6.95 10.84 0.59
N TYR A 65 7.71 10.20 1.48
CA TYR A 65 8.30 10.86 2.66
C TYR A 65 9.81 10.69 2.67
N LYS A 66 10.50 11.71 3.18
CA LYS A 66 11.95 11.71 3.26
C LYS A 66 12.48 10.73 4.28
N LYS A 67 11.75 10.53 5.39
CA LYS A 67 12.14 9.60 6.45
C LYS A 67 11.33 8.31 6.41
N SER A 68 11.78 7.32 7.16
CA SER A 68 11.08 6.05 7.27
C SER A 68 9.75 6.20 8.01
N MET A 69 8.87 5.22 7.86
CA MET A 69 7.59 5.12 8.56
C MET A 69 6.64 6.30 8.33
N GLY A 70 6.72 6.93 7.15
CA GLY A 70 5.81 8.03 6.81
C GLY A 70 6.11 9.31 7.56
N GLU A 71 7.35 9.52 7.95
CA GLU A 71 7.76 10.70 8.71
C GLU A 71 8.63 11.64 7.86
N GLY A 72 8.85 12.85 8.40
CA GLY A 72 9.67 13.84 7.74
C GLY A 72 8.92 14.58 6.65
N GLU A 73 9.67 15.29 5.81
CA GLU A 73 9.10 16.08 4.73
C GLU A 73 8.49 15.21 3.65
N ILE A 74 7.38 15.68 3.08
CA ILE A 74 6.80 15.07 1.90
C ILE A 74 7.67 15.43 0.71
N THR A 75 8.20 14.42 0.03
CA THR A 75 9.06 14.63 -1.14
C THR A 75 8.28 14.66 -2.45
N ALA A 76 7.13 14.00 -2.47
CA ALA A 76 6.27 13.97 -3.66
C ALA A 76 4.88 13.49 -3.27
N GLU A 77 3.88 13.91 -4.05
CA GLU A 77 2.52 13.38 -3.95
C GLU A 77 2.06 13.05 -5.36
N GLY A 78 1.21 12.04 -5.49
CA GLY A 78 0.71 11.64 -6.78
C GLY A 78 -0.73 11.16 -6.72
N THR A 79 -1.42 11.32 -7.84
CA THR A 79 -2.72 10.71 -8.07
C THR A 79 -2.48 9.69 -9.18
N PRO A 80 -2.38 8.39 -8.82
CA PRO A 80 -2.17 7.35 -9.83
C PRO A 80 -3.31 7.30 -10.83
N LYS A 81 -3.09 6.61 -11.93
CA LYS A 81 -4.13 6.44 -12.95
C LYS A 81 -5.34 5.74 -12.37
N ASP A 82 -6.52 6.13 -12.82
CA ASP A 82 -7.79 5.52 -12.42
C ASP A 82 -7.98 4.19 -13.16
N GLU A 83 -7.17 3.21 -12.78
CA GLU A 83 -7.14 1.89 -13.40
C GLU A 83 -7.06 0.80 -12.35
N TRP A 84 -7.81 -0.29 -12.58
CA TRP A 84 -7.69 -1.47 -11.74
C TRP A 84 -6.42 -2.23 -12.08
N SER A 85 -5.74 -2.72 -11.04
CA SER A 85 -4.56 -3.57 -11.17
C SER A 85 -4.83 -4.90 -10.48
N TYR A 86 -4.22 -5.95 -11.00
CA TYR A 86 -4.38 -7.29 -10.45
C TYR A 86 -3.04 -7.72 -9.85
N PRO A 87 -3.01 -8.12 -8.56
CA PRO A 87 -1.75 -8.56 -7.95
C PRO A 87 -1.17 -9.73 -8.73
N LYS A 88 0.13 -9.65 -9.01
CA LYS A 88 0.81 -10.75 -9.72
C LYS A 88 0.98 -11.95 -8.80
N PRO A 89 0.71 -13.17 -9.28
CA PRO A 89 0.94 -14.37 -8.47
C PRO A 89 2.37 -14.43 -7.94
N GLY A 90 2.52 -14.71 -6.64
CA GLY A 90 3.82 -14.79 -5.98
C GLY A 90 4.43 -13.47 -5.57
N SER A 91 3.81 -12.36 -5.90
CA SER A 91 4.35 -11.03 -5.57
C SER A 91 4.09 -10.67 -4.11
N VAL A 92 4.86 -9.68 -3.60
CA VAL A 92 4.63 -9.15 -2.25
C VAL A 92 3.28 -8.45 -2.16
N ILE A 93 2.83 -7.83 -3.25
CA ILE A 93 1.51 -7.16 -3.30
C ILE A 93 0.40 -8.18 -3.15
N GLU A 94 0.52 -9.35 -3.74
CA GLU A 94 -0.45 -10.43 -3.56
C GLU A 94 -0.53 -10.82 -2.09
N LYS A 95 0.61 -11.03 -1.44
CA LYS A 95 0.66 -11.40 -0.02
C LYS A 95 0.03 -10.30 0.84
N PHE A 96 0.35 -9.05 0.55
CA PHE A 96 -0.17 -7.91 1.30
C PHE A 96 -1.69 -7.85 1.24
N TYR A 97 -2.27 -7.86 0.04
CA TYR A 97 -3.72 -7.73 -0.11
C TYR A 97 -4.46 -8.99 0.30
N ASN A 98 -3.87 -10.17 0.16
CA ASN A 98 -4.47 -11.38 0.71
C ASN A 98 -4.65 -11.26 2.22
N LYS A 99 -3.64 -10.75 2.91
CA LYS A 99 -3.71 -10.57 4.37
C LYS A 99 -4.76 -9.54 4.74
N VAL A 100 -4.81 -8.43 4.02
CA VAL A 100 -5.84 -7.40 4.25
C VAL A 100 -7.23 -7.99 4.07
N CYS A 101 -7.46 -8.74 3.00
CA CYS A 101 -8.76 -9.38 2.75
C CYS A 101 -9.12 -10.38 3.84
N GLU A 102 -8.17 -11.21 4.28
CA GLU A 102 -8.41 -12.18 5.35
C GLU A 102 -8.83 -11.50 6.65
N GLU A 103 -8.19 -10.40 7.00
CA GLU A 103 -8.40 -9.73 8.28
C GLU A 103 -9.63 -8.83 8.31
N ASN A 104 -10.22 -8.52 7.16
CA ASN A 104 -11.30 -7.53 7.06
C ASN A 104 -12.56 -8.03 6.35
N GLN A 105 -12.72 -9.33 6.23
CA GLN A 105 -13.94 -9.91 5.66
C GLN A 105 -14.97 -10.26 6.71
#